data_0823eb24473ddcde18ee11c1cc79c715
#
_entry.id   0823eb24473ddcde18ee11c1cc79c715
#
_cell.length_a   1.000
_cell.length_b   1.000
_cell.length_c   1.000
_cell.angle_alpha   90.00
_cell.angle_beta   90.00
_cell.angle_gamma   90.00
#
_symmetry.space_group_name_H-M   'P 1'
#
loop_
_entity.id
_entity.type
_entity.pdbx_description
1 polymer ?
#
loop_
_entity_poly.entity_id
_entity_poly.type
_entity_poly.pdbx_seq_one_letter_code
_entity_poly.pdbx_strand_id
1 'polypeptide(L)'
;KTEIKHNTGLTGDAKEEIKKMYTAVSKLLKLSLECFMEQDGVNKPEEKLAEITILEASIDKMERRYQKHHIKRLAKGECEPRAGLLFSDMLSELERIADHSVNIAYSMSDEDEDEILAAENEALTAKN
;
A
#
# COMPACT_ATOMS: atom_id res chain seq x y z
N LYS A 1 -25.81 19.63 -6.50
CA LYS A 1 -26.09 18.95 -6.24
C LYS A 1 -26.66 17.66 -6.11
N THR A 2 -27.51 17.27 -6.97
CA THR A 2 -28.13 15.98 -6.94
C THR A 2 -27.13 14.86 -7.06
N GLU A 3 -26.07 15.10 -7.76
CA GLU A 3 -25.08 14.07 -7.90
C GLU A 3 -24.49 13.61 -6.62
N ILE A 4 -24.33 14.54 -5.69
CA ILE A 4 -23.72 14.22 -4.44
C ILE A 4 -24.54 13.24 -3.65
N LYS A 5 -25.83 13.25 -3.86
CA LYS A 5 -26.73 12.35 -3.15
C LYS A 5 -26.55 10.89 -3.53
N HIS A 6 -26.10 10.63 -4.74
CA HIS A 6 -26.04 9.27 -5.26
C HIS A 6 -24.66 8.69 -5.29
N ASN A 7 -23.68 9.42 -4.76
CA ASN A 7 -22.33 8.91 -4.76
C ASN A 7 -21.65 9.30 -3.46
N THR A 8 -20.35 9.14 -3.41
CA THR A 8 -19.58 9.38 -2.20
C THR A 8 -19.35 10.85 -1.88
N GLY A 9 -19.73 11.74 -2.80
CA GLY A 9 -19.42 13.15 -2.65
C GLY A 9 -18.00 13.49 -3.05
N LEU A 10 -17.29 12.55 -3.63
CA LEU A 10 -15.92 12.78 -4.10
C LEU A 10 -15.94 13.50 -5.42
N THR A 11 -14.95 14.38 -5.62
CA THR A 11 -14.80 15.04 -6.92
C THR A 11 -14.31 14.04 -7.94
N GLY A 12 -14.42 14.41 -9.24
CA GLY A 12 -13.92 13.56 -10.30
C GLY A 12 -12.43 13.30 -10.16
N ASP A 13 -11.70 14.34 -9.75
CA ASP A 13 -10.24 14.20 -9.56
C ASP A 13 -9.93 13.22 -8.44
N ALA A 14 -10.68 13.29 -7.35
CA ALA A 14 -10.46 12.37 -6.23
C ALA A 14 -10.72 10.94 -6.63
N LYS A 15 -11.79 10.71 -7.40
CA LYS A 15 -12.11 9.36 -7.87
C LYS A 15 -11.01 8.81 -8.75
N GLU A 16 -10.44 9.65 -9.61
CA GLU A 16 -9.33 9.23 -10.47
C GLU A 16 -8.11 8.89 -9.66
N GLU A 17 -7.84 9.66 -8.62
CA GLU A 17 -6.68 9.40 -7.76
C GLU A 17 -6.82 8.07 -7.04
N ILE A 18 -8.00 7.79 -6.51
CA ILE A 18 -8.25 6.50 -5.86
C ILE A 18 -8.07 5.36 -6.86
N LYS A 19 -8.59 5.55 -8.07
CA LYS A 19 -8.51 4.53 -9.11
C LYS A 19 -7.07 4.23 -9.48
N LYS A 20 -6.26 5.28 -9.64
CA LYS A 20 -4.86 5.09 -9.98
C LYS A 20 -4.11 4.38 -8.87
N MET A 21 -4.38 4.75 -7.63
CA MET A 21 -3.72 4.11 -6.51
C MET A 21 -4.16 2.67 -6.36
N TYR A 22 -5.45 2.41 -6.54
CA TYR A 22 -5.95 1.04 -6.50
C TYR A 22 -5.26 0.17 -7.55
N THR A 23 -5.10 0.71 -8.76
CA THR A 23 -4.45 -0.03 -9.83
C THR A 23 -3.00 -0.36 -9.48
N ALA A 24 -2.28 0.62 -8.93
CA ALA A 24 -0.89 0.41 -8.55
C ALA A 24 -0.77 -0.60 -7.41
N VAL A 25 -1.64 -0.51 -6.41
CA VAL A 25 -1.62 -1.43 -5.27
C VAL A 25 -1.99 -2.84 -5.71
N SER A 26 -2.96 -2.96 -6.62
CA SER A 26 -3.35 -4.27 -7.16
C SER A 26 -2.18 -4.92 -7.89
N LYS A 27 -1.45 -4.13 -8.66
CA LYS A 27 -0.28 -4.64 -9.36
C LYS A 27 0.79 -5.10 -8.37
N LEU A 28 0.99 -4.31 -7.32
CA LEU A 28 1.97 -4.67 -6.31
C LEU A 28 1.59 -5.97 -5.61
N LEU A 29 0.33 -6.12 -5.26
CA LEU A 29 -0.14 -7.35 -4.61
C LEU A 29 0.08 -8.55 -5.52
N LYS A 30 -0.25 -8.41 -6.80
CA LYS A 30 -0.08 -9.50 -7.74
C LYS A 30 1.39 -9.89 -7.87
N LEU A 31 2.26 -8.90 -8.03
CA LEU A 31 3.70 -9.16 -8.12
C LEU A 31 4.22 -9.81 -6.84
N SER A 32 3.73 -9.35 -5.70
CA SER A 32 4.17 -9.89 -4.43
C SER A 32 3.77 -11.35 -4.26
N LEU A 33 2.56 -11.70 -4.66
CA LEU A 33 2.10 -13.07 -4.61
C LEU A 33 2.89 -13.95 -5.58
N GLU A 34 3.16 -13.46 -6.79
CA GLU A 34 3.95 -14.20 -7.75
C GLU A 34 5.36 -14.43 -7.22
N CYS A 35 5.93 -13.39 -6.61
CA CYS A 35 7.25 -13.48 -6.03
C CYS A 35 7.28 -14.53 -4.92
N PHE A 36 6.28 -14.51 -4.06
CA PHE A 36 6.18 -15.48 -2.98
C PHE A 36 6.08 -16.90 -3.50
N MET A 37 5.25 -17.08 -4.54
CA MET A 37 5.04 -18.41 -5.10
C MET A 37 6.26 -18.96 -5.83
N GLU A 38 7.14 -18.08 -6.31
CA GLU A 38 8.32 -18.48 -7.05
C GLU A 38 9.54 -18.74 -6.18
N GLN A 39 9.48 -18.34 -4.93
CA GLN A 39 10.59 -18.59 -4.01
C GLN A 39 10.60 -20.04 -3.57
N ASP A 40 11.77 -20.66 -3.64
CA ASP A 40 11.89 -22.06 -3.24
C ASP A 40 13.02 -22.28 -2.23
N GLY A 41 13.50 -21.21 -1.64
CA GLY A 41 14.56 -21.30 -0.64
C GLY A 41 15.96 -21.25 -1.22
N VAL A 42 16.07 -21.52 -2.53
CA VAL A 42 17.35 -21.46 -3.22
C VAL A 42 17.37 -20.32 -4.21
N ASN A 43 16.31 -20.18 -4.99
CA ASN A 43 16.21 -19.15 -6.01
C ASN A 43 15.34 -18.02 -5.51
N LYS A 44 15.84 -16.80 -5.65
CA LYS A 44 15.08 -15.61 -5.31
C LYS A 44 14.75 -14.86 -6.59
N PRO A 45 13.50 -14.48 -6.79
CA PRO A 45 13.14 -13.71 -7.98
C PRO A 45 13.55 -12.26 -7.81
N GLU A 46 14.85 -12.00 -7.95
CA GLU A 46 15.42 -10.69 -7.64
C GLU A 46 14.88 -9.58 -8.52
N GLU A 47 14.59 -9.89 -9.78
CA GLU A 47 14.02 -8.88 -10.65
C GLU A 47 12.65 -8.43 -10.18
N LYS A 48 11.84 -9.39 -9.73
CA LYS A 48 10.52 -9.06 -9.21
C LYS A 48 10.61 -8.30 -7.90
N LEU A 49 11.56 -8.67 -7.05
CA LEU A 49 11.77 -7.95 -5.79
C LEU A 49 12.18 -6.51 -6.06
N ALA A 50 13.02 -6.29 -7.07
CA ALA A 50 13.41 -4.93 -7.45
C ALA A 50 12.21 -4.14 -7.95
N GLU A 51 11.36 -4.76 -8.77
CA GLU A 51 10.16 -4.10 -9.26
C GLU A 51 9.22 -3.75 -8.12
N ILE A 52 9.09 -4.66 -7.17
CA ILE A 52 8.23 -4.45 -6.01
C ILE A 52 8.70 -3.24 -5.21
N THR A 53 10.01 -3.14 -4.99
CA THR A 53 10.58 -2.02 -4.27
C THR A 53 10.31 -0.70 -4.96
N ILE A 54 10.49 -0.68 -6.27
CA ILE A 54 10.24 0.53 -7.06
C ILE A 54 8.77 0.91 -7.02
N LEU A 55 7.90 -0.08 -7.16
CA LEU A 55 6.47 0.16 -7.18
C LEU A 55 5.98 0.65 -5.82
N GLU A 56 6.51 0.08 -4.74
CA GLU A 56 6.15 0.53 -3.40
C GLU A 56 6.53 1.99 -3.18
N ALA A 57 7.73 2.37 -3.62
CA ALA A 57 8.17 3.75 -3.50
C ALA A 57 7.25 4.68 -4.29
N SER A 58 6.79 4.22 -5.45
CA SER A 58 5.86 4.98 -6.28
C SER A 58 4.52 5.17 -5.57
N ILE A 59 4.03 4.11 -4.93
CA ILE A 59 2.76 4.15 -4.22
C ILE A 59 2.85 5.09 -3.02
N ASP A 60 3.98 5.08 -2.31
CA ASP A 60 4.19 6.02 -1.20
C ASP A 60 4.09 7.47 -1.69
N LYS A 61 4.70 7.75 -2.84
CA LYS A 61 4.65 9.08 -3.40
C LYS A 61 3.23 9.45 -3.81
N MET A 62 2.50 8.51 -4.39
CA MET A 62 1.12 8.75 -4.77
C MET A 62 0.27 9.07 -3.54
N GLU A 63 0.45 8.31 -2.48
CA GLU A 63 -0.32 8.52 -1.26
C GLU A 63 -0.07 9.93 -0.71
N ARG A 64 1.19 10.33 -0.62
CA ARG A 64 1.52 11.66 -0.10
C ARG A 64 0.99 12.76 -1.01
N ARG A 65 1.11 12.58 -2.32
CA ARG A 65 0.63 13.59 -3.28
C ARG A 65 -0.89 13.72 -3.22
N TYR A 66 -1.58 12.61 -3.16
CA TYR A 66 -3.04 12.63 -3.16
C TYR A 66 -3.58 13.18 -1.86
N GLN A 67 -2.90 12.93 -0.73
CA GLN A 67 -3.30 13.53 0.53
C GLN A 67 -3.15 15.05 0.46
N LYS A 68 -2.11 15.54 -0.18
CA LYS A 68 -1.94 17.00 -0.36
C LYS A 68 -3.04 17.59 -1.22
N HIS A 69 -3.40 16.91 -2.30
CA HIS A 69 -4.50 17.35 -3.15
C HIS A 69 -5.79 17.41 -2.37
N HIS A 70 -6.00 16.42 -1.53
CA HIS A 70 -7.18 16.33 -0.70
C HIS A 70 -7.29 17.53 0.25
N ILE A 71 -6.19 17.85 0.91
CA ILE A 71 -6.16 18.98 1.82
C ILE A 71 -6.50 20.28 1.09
N LYS A 72 -5.94 20.45 -0.10
CA LYS A 72 -6.23 21.63 -0.91
C LYS A 72 -7.70 21.71 -1.31
N ARG A 73 -8.29 20.59 -1.67
CA ARG A 73 -9.70 20.56 -2.04
C ARG A 73 -10.59 20.89 -0.85
N LEU A 74 -10.24 20.41 0.34
CA LEU A 74 -10.97 20.75 1.55
C LEU A 74 -10.87 22.26 1.85
N ALA A 75 -9.66 22.81 1.73
CA ALA A 75 -9.44 24.22 2.01
C ALA A 75 -10.23 25.12 1.07
N LYS A 76 -10.44 24.67 -0.16
CA LYS A 76 -11.19 25.42 -1.15
C LYS A 76 -12.68 25.16 -1.10
N GLY A 77 -13.11 24.27 -0.22
CA GLY A 77 -14.53 23.91 -0.15
C GLY A 77 -15.00 23.09 -1.33
N GLU A 78 -14.10 22.42 -2.01
CA GLU A 78 -14.45 21.64 -3.21
C GLU A 78 -14.95 20.25 -2.91
N CYS A 79 -14.86 19.79 -1.67
CA CYS A 79 -15.41 18.50 -1.31
C CYS A 79 -16.05 18.58 0.06
N GLU A 80 -17.01 17.68 0.29
CA GLU A 80 -17.66 17.61 1.58
C GLU A 80 -16.71 17.00 2.61
N PRO A 81 -16.75 17.48 3.85
CA PRO A 81 -15.85 16.93 4.87
C PRO A 81 -15.97 15.42 5.06
N ARG A 82 -17.20 14.90 5.00
CA ARG A 82 -17.40 13.46 5.14
C ARG A 82 -16.76 12.68 3.99
N ALA A 83 -16.94 13.18 2.78
CA ALA A 83 -16.34 12.55 1.61
C ALA A 83 -14.82 12.64 1.69
N GLY A 84 -14.30 13.75 2.20
CA GLY A 84 -12.88 13.91 2.38
C GLY A 84 -12.29 12.92 3.36
N LEU A 85 -13.02 12.67 4.46
CA LEU A 85 -12.57 11.68 5.42
C LEU A 85 -12.54 10.30 4.78
N LEU A 86 -13.58 9.97 4.01
CA LEU A 86 -13.62 8.69 3.31
C LEU A 86 -12.44 8.56 2.35
N PHE A 87 -12.15 9.61 1.60
CA PHE A 87 -11.03 9.61 0.66
C PHE A 87 -9.71 9.33 1.37
N SER A 88 -9.46 10.04 2.45
CA SER A 88 -8.23 9.87 3.22
C SER A 88 -8.13 8.45 3.78
N ASP A 89 -9.23 7.92 4.28
CA ASP A 89 -9.26 6.56 4.80
C ASP A 89 -8.95 5.54 3.72
N MET A 90 -9.51 5.74 2.53
CA MET A 90 -9.27 4.83 1.42
C MET A 90 -7.81 4.83 1.00
N LEU A 91 -7.18 6.01 0.95
CA LEU A 91 -5.77 6.10 0.63
C LEU A 91 -4.93 5.34 1.66
N SER A 92 -5.26 5.52 2.93
CA SER A 92 -4.52 4.87 4.01
C SER A 92 -4.68 3.35 3.95
N GLU A 93 -5.88 2.87 3.64
CA GLU A 93 -6.10 1.43 3.55
C GLU A 93 -5.36 0.83 2.35
N LEU A 94 -5.35 1.53 1.24
CA LEU A 94 -4.61 1.06 0.07
C LEU A 94 -3.12 0.99 0.36
N GLU A 95 -2.60 1.97 1.07
CA GLU A 95 -1.20 2.00 1.44
C GLU A 95 -0.86 0.86 2.41
N ARG A 96 -1.79 0.54 3.29
CA ARG A 96 -1.62 -0.60 4.21
C ARG A 96 -1.58 -1.91 3.44
N ILE A 97 -2.43 -2.06 2.44
CA ILE A 97 -2.41 -3.25 1.60
C ILE A 97 -1.07 -3.36 0.88
N ALA A 98 -0.55 -2.24 0.41
CA ALA A 98 0.76 -2.22 -0.24
C ALA A 98 1.85 -2.70 0.70
N ASP A 99 1.84 -2.22 1.95
CA ASP A 99 2.83 -2.64 2.94
C ASP A 99 2.75 -4.13 3.21
N HIS A 100 1.55 -4.65 3.38
CA HIS A 100 1.36 -6.09 3.60
C HIS A 100 1.83 -6.89 2.39
N SER A 101 1.59 -6.37 1.19
CA SER A 101 2.02 -7.05 -0.03
C SER A 101 3.53 -7.20 -0.07
N VAL A 102 4.25 -6.14 0.27
CA VAL A 102 5.70 -6.18 0.30
C VAL A 102 6.19 -7.20 1.33
N ASN A 103 5.55 -7.23 2.50
CA ASN A 103 5.91 -8.19 3.52
C ASN A 103 5.74 -9.62 3.04
N ILE A 104 4.69 -9.89 2.27
CA ILE A 104 4.49 -11.21 1.68
C ILE A 104 5.64 -11.56 0.75
N ALA A 105 6.04 -10.60 -0.09
CA ALA A 105 7.11 -10.84 -1.06
C ALA A 105 8.43 -11.20 -0.40
N TYR A 106 8.71 -10.57 0.73
CA TYR A 106 9.99 -10.77 1.41
C TYR A 106 9.94 -11.82 2.51
N SER A 107 8.77 -12.41 2.75
CA SER A 107 8.60 -13.30 3.89
C SER A 107 9.41 -14.57 3.84
N MET A 108 9.81 -14.99 2.63
CA MET A 108 10.56 -16.23 2.47
C MET A 108 12.03 -15.99 2.09
N SER A 109 12.51 -14.76 2.23
CA SER A 109 13.91 -14.50 1.95
C SER A 109 14.76 -15.05 3.09
N ASP A 110 15.95 -15.53 2.76
CA ASP A 110 16.84 -16.11 3.78
C ASP A 110 17.18 -15.10 4.86
N GLU A 111 17.43 -13.85 4.47
CA GLU A 111 17.77 -12.81 5.42
C GLU A 111 16.64 -12.55 6.40
N ASP A 112 15.42 -12.44 5.87
CA ASP A 112 14.27 -12.20 6.72
C ASP A 112 14.02 -13.37 7.65
N GLU A 113 14.21 -14.58 7.14
CA GLU A 113 14.04 -15.78 7.93
C GLU A 113 15.03 -15.81 9.09
N ASP A 114 16.30 -15.50 8.80
CA ASP A 114 17.31 -15.45 9.84
C ASP A 114 17.01 -14.39 10.89
N GLU A 115 16.53 -13.24 10.45
CA GLU A 115 16.17 -12.17 11.38
C GLU A 115 15.01 -12.57 12.27
N ILE A 116 14.02 -13.23 11.69
CA ILE A 116 12.87 -13.69 12.46
C ILE A 116 13.29 -14.71 13.48
N LEU A 117 14.13 -15.67 13.09
CA LEU A 117 14.62 -16.69 14.01
C LEU A 117 15.45 -16.09 15.12
N ALA A 118 16.29 -15.11 14.78
CA ALA A 118 17.10 -14.43 15.79
C ALA A 118 16.22 -13.69 16.78
N ALA A 119 15.19 -13.01 16.28
CA ALA A 119 14.28 -12.28 17.15
C ALA A 119 13.51 -13.22 18.06
N GLU A 120 13.08 -14.36 17.53
CA GLU A 120 12.36 -15.36 18.32
C GLU A 120 13.26 -15.92 19.42
N ASN A 121 14.51 -16.22 19.07
CA ASN A 121 15.46 -16.73 20.05
C ASN A 121 15.73 -15.72 21.17
N GLU A 122 15.87 -14.45 20.81
CA GLU A 122 16.06 -13.40 21.79
C GLU A 122 14.86 -13.30 22.72
N ALA A 123 13.66 -13.37 22.16
CA ALA A 123 12.44 -13.30 22.96
C ALA A 123 12.37 -14.47 23.94
N LEU A 124 12.70 -15.66 23.49
CA LEU A 124 12.70 -16.85 24.33
C LEU A 124 13.74 -16.75 25.45
N THR A 125 14.92 -16.26 25.10
CA THR A 125 15.99 -16.10 26.06
C THR A 125 15.63 -15.05 27.11
N ALA A 126 15.00 -13.98 26.69
CA ALA A 126 14.65 -12.90 27.60
C ALA A 126 13.60 -13.33 28.62
N LYS A 127 12.79 -14.31 28.29
CA LYS A 127 11.75 -14.79 29.21
C LYS A 127 12.31 -15.72 30.30
N ASN A 128 13.46 -16.25 30.06
CA ASN A 128 14.09 -17.14 31.02
C ASN A 128 15.03 -16.37 31.92
#